data_dbc47f2b36c229053ac662eb7c27baaa
#
_entry.id   dbc47f2b36c229053ac662eb7c27baaa
#
_cell.length_a   1.000
_cell.length_b   1.000
_cell.length_c   1.000
_cell.angle_alpha   90.00
_cell.angle_beta   90.00
_cell.angle_gamma   90.00
#
_symmetry.space_group_name_H-M   'P 1'
#
loop_
_entity.id
_entity.type
_entity.pdbx_description
1 polymer ?
#
loop_
_entity_poly.entity_id
_entity_poly.type
_entity_poly.pdbx_seq_one_letter_code
_entity_poly.pdbx_strand_id
1 'polypeptide(L)'
;MKGRSCGLFLCLFLGIACFSGYQVLRILHEYRVGADAYFKLEQFASLPPASEETEETPAELAWPEVDFTALAAVNPDVTAWLYGPDTGISYPVVQGTDNDYYLDHLLDGTANSAGCLFVDTSCPVSYTHLRAHETTLHL
;
A
#
# COMPACT_ATOMS: atom_id res chain seq x y z
N MET A 1 18.14 -51.29 16.51
CA MET A 1 18.41 -50.32 15.44
C MET A 1 17.21 -49.40 15.09
N LYS A 2 15.97 -49.73 15.41
CA LYS A 2 14.75 -48.93 15.08
C LYS A 2 14.64 -47.58 15.82
N GLY A 3 15.17 -47.41 17.04
CA GLY A 3 15.04 -46.18 17.81
C GLY A 3 15.88 -44.98 17.30
N ARG A 4 17.05 -45.26 16.67
CA ARG A 4 17.95 -44.20 16.16
C ARG A 4 17.39 -43.54 14.90
N SER A 5 16.69 -44.30 14.04
CA SER A 5 16.02 -43.74 12.85
C SER A 5 14.83 -42.84 13.23
N CYS A 6 14.04 -43.21 14.23
CA CYS A 6 12.92 -42.41 14.69
C CYS A 6 13.34 -41.08 15.28
N GLY A 7 14.46 -41.05 16.04
CA GLY A 7 15.05 -39.78 16.55
C GLY A 7 15.52 -38.86 15.43
N LEU A 8 16.15 -39.42 14.39
CA LEU A 8 16.59 -38.63 13.22
C LEU A 8 15.41 -37.97 12.47
N PHE A 9 14.33 -38.71 12.24
CA PHE A 9 13.12 -38.16 11.61
C PHE A 9 12.45 -37.09 12.47
N LEU A 10 12.41 -37.26 13.80
CA LEU A 10 11.88 -36.27 14.72
C LEU A 10 12.70 -34.96 14.69
N CYS A 11 14.04 -35.07 14.71
CA CYS A 11 14.92 -33.90 14.61
C CYS A 11 14.77 -33.18 13.27
N LEU A 12 14.64 -33.92 12.16
CA LEU A 12 14.39 -33.35 10.84
C LEU A 12 13.07 -32.60 10.79
N PHE A 13 11.99 -33.24 11.32
CA PHE A 13 10.66 -32.63 11.37
C PHE A 13 10.64 -31.34 12.22
N LEU A 14 11.28 -31.36 13.40
CA LEU A 14 11.44 -30.17 14.24
C LEU A 14 12.25 -29.07 13.54
N GLY A 15 13.29 -29.43 12.82
CA GLY A 15 14.08 -28.47 12.03
C GLY A 15 13.24 -27.77 10.95
N ILE A 16 12.45 -28.54 10.21
CA ILE A 16 11.53 -28.00 9.19
C ILE A 16 10.46 -27.11 9.85
N ALA A 17 9.88 -27.55 10.97
CA ALA A 17 8.85 -26.80 11.69
C ALA A 17 9.42 -25.46 12.22
N CYS A 18 10.62 -25.46 12.81
CA CYS A 18 11.27 -24.25 13.28
C CYS A 18 11.61 -23.30 12.11
N PHE A 19 12.11 -23.83 11.00
CA PHE A 19 12.42 -23.03 9.82
C PHE A 19 11.15 -22.40 9.22
N SER A 20 10.08 -23.19 9.10
CA SER A 20 8.79 -22.69 8.62
C SER A 20 8.22 -21.63 9.55
N GLY A 21 8.28 -21.84 10.87
CA GLY A 21 7.85 -20.83 11.86
C GLY A 21 8.64 -19.54 11.76
N TYR A 22 9.96 -19.63 11.59
CA TYR A 22 10.81 -18.45 11.38
C TYR A 22 10.41 -17.66 10.11
N GLN A 23 10.16 -18.35 9.00
CA GLN A 23 9.73 -17.70 7.75
C GLN A 23 8.38 -16.97 7.92
N VAL A 24 7.41 -17.59 8.59
CA VAL A 24 6.12 -16.95 8.89
C VAL A 24 6.30 -15.69 9.74
N LEU A 25 7.10 -15.76 10.81
CA LEU A 25 7.37 -14.60 11.67
C LEU A 25 8.07 -13.47 10.91
N ARG A 26 9.01 -13.80 10.02
CA ARG A 26 9.68 -12.83 9.16
C ARG A 26 8.69 -12.11 8.26
N ILE A 27 7.83 -12.85 7.55
CA ILE A 27 6.81 -12.29 6.65
C ILE A 27 5.84 -11.40 7.44
N LEU A 28 5.36 -11.84 8.60
CA LEU A 28 4.48 -11.04 9.46
C LEU A 28 5.15 -9.74 9.93
N HIS A 29 6.45 -9.79 10.21
CA HIS A 29 7.20 -8.59 10.57
C HIS A 29 7.27 -7.60 9.39
N GLU A 30 7.61 -8.08 8.18
CA GLU A 30 7.64 -7.25 6.97
C GLU A 30 6.28 -6.60 6.69
N TYR A 31 5.16 -7.33 6.82
CA TYR A 31 3.82 -6.77 6.68
C TYR A 31 3.51 -5.67 7.70
N ARG A 32 3.93 -5.84 8.96
CA ARG A 32 3.73 -4.80 9.99
C ARG A 32 4.53 -3.55 9.67
N VAL A 33 5.79 -3.69 9.27
CA VAL A 33 6.63 -2.54 8.87
C VAL A 33 6.00 -1.80 7.68
N GLY A 34 5.49 -2.54 6.69
CA GLY A 34 4.77 -1.94 5.57
C GLY A 34 3.52 -1.17 6.01
N ALA A 35 2.68 -1.77 6.84
CA ALA A 35 1.47 -1.12 7.36
C ALA A 35 1.78 0.14 8.19
N ASP A 36 2.81 0.09 9.05
CA ASP A 36 3.25 1.24 9.86
C ASP A 36 3.79 2.38 8.98
N ALA A 37 4.47 2.05 7.87
CA ALA A 37 4.94 3.04 6.91
C ALA A 37 3.76 3.76 6.24
N TYR A 38 2.75 3.03 5.77
CA TYR A 38 1.55 3.61 5.19
C TYR A 38 0.75 4.46 6.19
N PHE A 39 0.60 4.01 7.43
CA PHE A 39 -0.07 4.76 8.48
C PHE A 39 0.59 6.13 8.74
N LYS A 40 1.93 6.18 8.69
CA LYS A 40 2.66 7.45 8.81
C LYS A 40 2.40 8.40 7.63
N LEU A 41 2.13 7.86 6.45
CA LEU A 41 1.87 8.66 5.25
C LEU A 41 0.45 9.22 5.23
N GLU A 42 -0.50 8.60 5.94
CA GLU A 42 -1.87 9.08 6.06
C GLU A 42 -1.95 10.49 6.68
N GLN A 43 -0.95 10.89 7.49
CA GLN A 43 -0.85 12.25 8.02
C GLN A 43 -0.74 13.34 6.93
N PHE A 44 -0.30 12.99 5.71
CA PHE A 44 -0.20 13.92 4.57
C PHE A 44 -1.51 14.05 3.78
N ALA A 45 -2.52 13.24 4.11
CA ALA A 45 -3.86 13.30 3.55
C ALA A 45 -4.86 13.63 4.65
N SER A 46 -5.33 14.86 4.72
CA SER A 46 -6.37 15.28 5.66
C SER A 46 -7.72 15.29 4.97
N LEU A 47 -8.70 14.60 5.55
CA LEU A 47 -10.10 14.81 5.15
C LEU A 47 -10.52 16.18 5.67
N PRO A 48 -11.12 17.06 4.85
CA PRO A 48 -11.70 18.29 5.34
C PRO A 48 -12.73 17.96 6.44
N PRO A 49 -12.80 18.77 7.51
CA PRO A 49 -13.81 18.56 8.53
C PRO A 49 -15.18 18.54 7.85
N ALA A 50 -16.00 17.52 8.19
CA ALA A 50 -17.35 17.41 7.65
C ALA A 50 -18.04 18.76 7.85
N SER A 51 -18.27 19.49 6.77
CA SER A 51 -19.04 20.74 6.79
C SER A 51 -20.45 20.36 7.27
N GLU A 52 -20.91 21.04 8.33
CA GLU A 52 -22.25 20.88 8.89
C GLU A 52 -23.25 20.87 7.72
N GLU A 53 -24.04 19.82 7.67
CA GLU A 53 -25.03 19.55 6.64
C GLU A 53 -25.94 20.79 6.48
N THR A 54 -25.71 21.54 5.42
CA THR A 54 -26.73 22.44 4.89
C THR A 54 -27.54 21.61 3.90
N GLU A 55 -28.75 21.30 4.31
CA GLU A 55 -29.76 20.60 3.49
C GLU A 55 -29.79 21.23 2.08
N GLU A 56 -29.74 20.39 1.04
CA GLU A 56 -30.06 20.64 -0.39
C GLU A 56 -28.92 20.61 -1.42
N THR A 57 -27.74 19.99 -1.11
CA THR A 57 -26.83 19.64 -2.20
C THR A 57 -26.55 18.13 -2.14
N PRO A 58 -26.53 17.39 -3.29
CA PRO A 58 -26.09 15.99 -3.29
C PRO A 58 -24.75 15.93 -2.57
N ALA A 59 -24.60 15.02 -1.61
CA ALA A 59 -23.39 14.90 -0.78
C ALA A 59 -22.15 14.94 -1.69
N GLU A 60 -21.50 16.10 -1.72
CA GLU A 60 -20.27 16.28 -2.49
C GLU A 60 -19.23 15.39 -1.79
N LEU A 61 -18.76 14.36 -2.49
CA LEU A 61 -17.77 13.43 -1.94
C LEU A 61 -16.60 14.26 -1.40
N ALA A 62 -16.38 14.18 -0.09
CA ALA A 62 -15.25 14.84 0.54
C ALA A 62 -13.96 14.14 0.08
N TRP A 63 -13.19 14.81 -0.77
CA TRP A 63 -11.89 14.36 -1.22
C TRP A 63 -10.83 14.76 -0.21
N PRO A 64 -9.85 13.89 0.08
CA PRO A 64 -8.74 14.26 0.96
C PRO A 64 -7.90 15.37 0.32
N GLU A 65 -7.55 16.37 1.12
CA GLU A 65 -6.52 17.33 0.75
C GLU A 65 -5.15 16.70 1.02
N VAL A 66 -4.34 16.53 -0.04
CA VAL A 66 -3.06 15.85 0.01
C VAL A 66 -1.91 16.84 -0.17
N ASP A 67 -0.99 16.88 0.78
CA ASP A 67 0.24 17.68 0.67
C ASP A 67 1.29 16.95 -0.19
N PHE A 68 1.18 17.09 -1.50
CA PHE A 68 2.16 16.54 -2.44
C PHE A 68 3.55 17.14 -2.30
N THR A 69 3.69 18.36 -1.75
CA THR A 69 4.99 18.98 -1.53
C THR A 69 5.75 18.26 -0.41
N ALA A 70 5.06 17.98 0.68
CA ALA A 70 5.62 17.22 1.79
C ALA A 70 5.90 15.76 1.39
N LEU A 71 5.02 15.14 0.61
CA LEU A 71 5.24 13.79 0.08
C LEU A 71 6.43 13.71 -0.88
N ALA A 72 6.60 14.68 -1.77
CA ALA A 72 7.74 14.77 -2.68
C ALA A 72 9.08 14.96 -1.94
N ALA A 73 9.05 15.53 -0.73
CA ALA A 73 10.24 15.61 0.12
C ALA A 73 10.62 14.25 0.71
N VAL A 74 9.67 13.32 0.87
CA VAL A 74 9.92 11.92 1.28
C VAL A 74 10.37 11.11 0.07
N ASN A 75 9.65 11.21 -1.04
CA ASN A 75 9.99 10.54 -2.29
C ASN A 75 9.53 11.38 -3.50
N PRO A 76 10.46 11.82 -4.36
CA PRO A 76 10.13 12.63 -5.54
C PRO A 76 9.32 11.87 -6.60
N ASP A 77 9.27 10.53 -6.54
CA ASP A 77 8.53 9.70 -7.48
C ASP A 77 7.01 9.67 -7.18
N VAL A 78 6.55 10.33 -6.10
CA VAL A 78 5.12 10.43 -5.81
C VAL A 78 4.41 11.25 -6.87
N THR A 79 3.42 10.64 -7.52
CA THR A 79 2.69 11.24 -8.64
C THR A 79 1.20 11.42 -8.39
N ALA A 80 0.61 10.58 -7.53
CA ALA A 80 -0.82 10.58 -7.29
C ALA A 80 -1.15 10.08 -5.88
N TRP A 81 -2.43 10.22 -5.51
CA TRP A 81 -3.01 9.64 -4.31
C TRP A 81 -4.26 8.85 -4.69
N LEU A 82 -4.29 7.57 -4.33
CA LEU A 82 -5.46 6.72 -4.54
C LEU A 82 -6.35 6.79 -3.30
N TYR A 83 -7.58 7.27 -3.48
CA TYR A 83 -8.57 7.35 -2.43
C TYR A 83 -9.85 6.65 -2.84
N GLY A 84 -10.40 5.84 -1.96
CA GLY A 84 -11.70 5.19 -2.12
C GLY A 84 -12.58 5.48 -0.92
N PRO A 85 -13.62 6.34 -1.05
CA PRO A 85 -14.53 6.63 0.04
C PRO A 85 -15.18 5.33 0.55
N ASP A 86 -15.32 5.21 1.87
CA ASP A 86 -15.94 4.06 2.57
C ASP A 86 -15.24 2.70 2.37
N THR A 87 -14.07 2.68 1.72
CA THR A 87 -13.32 1.44 1.46
C THR A 87 -12.09 1.26 2.33
N GLY A 88 -11.65 2.30 3.03
CA GLY A 88 -10.36 2.34 3.73
C GLY A 88 -9.14 2.41 2.79
N ILE A 89 -9.36 2.66 1.49
CA ILE A 89 -8.28 2.85 0.51
C ILE A 89 -7.87 4.33 0.54
N SER A 90 -6.64 4.59 0.99
CA SER A 90 -6.06 5.93 1.04
C SER A 90 -4.54 5.79 0.99
N TYR A 91 -3.97 5.76 -0.23
CA TYR A 91 -2.57 5.42 -0.45
C TYR A 91 -1.89 6.32 -1.48
N PRO A 92 -0.61 6.70 -1.24
CA PRO A 92 0.21 7.35 -2.26
C PRO A 92 0.51 6.39 -3.41
N VAL A 93 0.66 6.96 -4.59
CA VAL A 93 1.03 6.24 -5.81
C VAL A 93 2.29 6.88 -6.36
N VAL A 94 3.28 6.05 -6.70
CA VAL A 94 4.56 6.49 -7.25
C VAL A 94 4.70 6.12 -8.72
N GLN A 95 5.63 6.77 -9.42
CA GLN A 95 6.09 6.34 -10.73
C GLN A 95 7.61 6.42 -10.77
N GLY A 96 8.25 5.25 -10.75
CA GLY A 96 9.69 5.12 -10.84
C GLY A 96 10.21 5.18 -12.27
N THR A 97 11.49 4.86 -12.44
CA THR A 97 12.15 4.75 -13.73
C THR A 97 12.01 3.35 -14.36
N ASP A 98 11.56 2.37 -13.60
CA ASP A 98 11.30 0.99 -14.00
C ASP A 98 10.05 0.45 -13.30
N ASN A 99 9.59 -0.73 -13.70
CA ASN A 99 8.40 -1.39 -13.15
C ASN A 99 8.73 -2.45 -12.10
N ASP A 100 10.00 -2.57 -11.68
CA ASP A 100 10.45 -3.64 -10.79
C ASP A 100 10.77 -3.12 -9.38
N TYR A 101 11.33 -1.92 -9.25
CA TYR A 101 11.82 -1.36 -7.99
C TYR A 101 10.75 -1.33 -6.90
N TYR A 102 9.55 -0.82 -7.21
CA TYR A 102 8.46 -0.68 -6.23
C TYR A 102 7.67 -1.96 -5.95
N LEU A 103 8.02 -3.09 -6.58
CA LEU A 103 7.47 -4.40 -6.23
C LEU A 103 7.97 -4.88 -4.87
N ASP A 104 9.17 -4.46 -4.46
CA ASP A 104 9.82 -4.90 -3.22
C ASP A 104 10.43 -3.74 -2.41
N HIS A 105 10.00 -2.48 -2.67
CA HIS A 105 10.37 -1.30 -1.90
C HIS A 105 9.14 -0.48 -1.51
N LEU A 106 9.15 0.03 -0.27
CA LEU A 106 8.17 0.98 0.22
C LEU A 106 8.43 2.38 -0.36
N LEU A 107 7.49 3.30 -0.10
CA LEU A 107 7.60 4.68 -0.56
C LEU A 107 8.89 5.39 -0.10
N ASP A 108 9.40 5.10 1.09
CA ASP A 108 10.64 5.66 1.62
C ASP A 108 11.93 4.99 1.10
N GLY A 109 11.80 4.05 0.15
CA GLY A 109 12.91 3.27 -0.41
C GLY A 109 13.37 2.10 0.47
N THR A 110 12.67 1.82 1.57
CA THR A 110 12.97 0.65 2.42
C THR A 110 12.58 -0.64 1.70
N ALA A 111 13.49 -1.60 1.62
CA ALA A 111 13.20 -2.92 1.05
C ALA A 111 12.13 -3.64 1.89
N ASN A 112 11.03 -4.04 1.26
CA ASN A 112 9.92 -4.74 1.88
C ASN A 112 9.10 -5.48 0.82
N SER A 113 8.81 -6.75 1.06
CA SER A 113 8.06 -7.61 0.13
C SER A 113 6.60 -7.19 -0.12
N ALA A 114 6.07 -6.24 0.66
CA ALA A 114 4.75 -5.66 0.41
C ALA A 114 4.74 -4.69 -0.77
N GLY A 115 5.89 -4.09 -1.09
CA GLY A 115 6.01 -3.12 -2.16
C GLY A 115 5.21 -1.84 -1.93
N CYS A 116 5.02 -1.06 -2.99
CA CYS A 116 4.30 0.20 -3.01
C CYS A 116 3.37 0.23 -4.23
N LEU A 117 2.31 1.02 -4.18
CA LEU A 117 1.46 1.26 -5.36
C LEU A 117 2.22 2.12 -6.36
N PHE A 118 2.35 1.65 -7.60
CA PHE A 118 3.05 2.38 -8.63
C PHE A 118 2.28 2.38 -9.96
N VAL A 119 2.58 3.38 -10.78
CA VAL A 119 2.09 3.49 -12.16
C VAL A 119 3.16 2.97 -13.09
N ASP A 120 2.75 2.22 -14.11
CA ASP A 120 3.65 1.72 -15.16
C ASP A 120 4.44 2.87 -15.80
N THR A 121 5.74 2.68 -15.99
CA THR A 121 6.66 3.70 -16.53
C THR A 121 6.30 4.15 -17.95
N SER A 122 5.58 3.33 -18.71
CA SER A 122 5.08 3.67 -20.05
C SER A 122 3.84 4.56 -20.04
N CYS A 123 3.20 4.76 -18.86
CA CYS A 123 2.05 5.64 -18.71
C CYS A 123 2.51 7.08 -18.45
N PRO A 124 2.39 8.03 -19.36
CA PRO A 124 2.79 9.41 -19.12
C PRO A 124 1.85 10.04 -18.07
N VAL A 125 2.42 10.47 -16.93
CA VAL A 125 1.69 11.12 -15.82
C VAL A 125 0.94 12.38 -16.25
N SER A 126 1.37 13.01 -17.33
CA SER A 126 0.79 14.22 -17.92
C SER A 126 -0.69 14.09 -18.35
N TYR A 127 -1.24 12.88 -18.43
CA TYR A 127 -2.62 12.63 -18.87
C TYR A 127 -3.54 12.08 -17.77
N THR A 128 -3.14 12.11 -16.52
CA THR A 128 -3.96 11.59 -15.42
C THR A 128 -5.05 12.55 -14.96
N HIS A 129 -5.91 12.99 -15.87
CA HIS A 129 -7.31 13.21 -15.55
C HIS A 129 -8.06 11.90 -15.79
N LEU A 130 -7.82 10.92 -14.94
CA LEU A 130 -8.73 9.78 -14.82
C LEU A 130 -10.00 10.26 -14.12
N ARG A 131 -10.81 11.01 -14.87
CA ARG A 131 -12.18 11.24 -14.50
C ARG A 131 -12.90 9.91 -14.72
N ALA A 132 -13.29 9.23 -13.66
CA ALA A 132 -14.26 8.16 -13.73
C ALA A 132 -15.53 8.74 -14.38
N HIS A 133 -15.76 8.44 -15.65
CA HIS A 133 -17.04 8.69 -16.27
C HIS A 133 -18.01 7.67 -15.68
N GLU A 134 -18.73 8.06 -14.66
CA GLU A 134 -19.96 7.40 -14.26
C GLU A 134 -20.90 7.44 -15.46
N THR A 135 -20.99 6.33 -16.17
CA THR A 135 -22.02 6.16 -17.19
C THR A 135 -23.33 5.95 -16.44
N THR A 136 -24.07 7.02 -16.20
CA THR A 136 -25.47 6.91 -15.76
C THR A 136 -26.23 6.22 -16.89
N LEU A 137 -26.50 4.93 -16.70
CA LEU A 137 -27.50 4.20 -17.48
C LEU A 137 -28.87 4.81 -17.14
N HIS A 138 -29.33 5.69 -17.99
CA HIS A 138 -30.77 6.05 -18.03
C HIS A 138 -31.54 4.87 -18.63
N LEU A 139 -32.27 4.16 -17.77
CA LEU A 139 -33.41 3.34 -18.16
C LEU A 139 -34.66 4.22 -18.22
#